data_c1780c1f246b081baf9f5fc55dc9171d
#
_entry.id   c1780c1f246b081baf9f5fc55dc9171d
#
_cell.length_a   1.000
_cell.length_b   1.000
_cell.length_c   1.000
_cell.angle_alpha   90.00
_cell.angle_beta   90.00
_cell.angle_gamma   90.00
#
_symmetry.space_group_name_H-M   'P 1'
#
loop_
_entity.id
_entity.type
_entity.pdbx_description
1 polymer ?
#
loop_
_entity_poly.entity_id
_entity_poly.type
_entity_poly.pdbx_seq_one_letter_code
_entity_poly.pdbx_strand_id
1 'polypeptide(L)'
;DEARFLSGAYTGYALTVFHLPVGILATLGVSILPVIAGAIAVNNTNKAQTATDIGIRLAVMLSMPCAVIMYLMSNEILTVLFHNSSSSAMLTAIAPCVVMMCVTQITSAILQSAGKIMLPFFTALCGSAVKLSVSWYLIAMPEINIYGSAISSNAAYILVMILNLIAIHKCLSLKLNITAIIIKPAIATALMFGVMYISSNYISAILGDGFVYLAVMCGIGMSAYAVSYTHLTLPTN
;
A
#
# COMPACT_ATOMS: atom_id res chain seq x y z
N ASP A 1 -29.69 6.25 -10.66
CA ASP A 1 -28.80 5.68 -11.69
C ASP A 1 -27.35 6.14 -11.53
N GLU A 2 -27.11 7.42 -11.22
CA GLU A 2 -25.75 7.96 -11.04
C GLU A 2 -24.97 7.28 -9.90
N ALA A 3 -25.58 7.06 -8.75
CA ALA A 3 -24.95 6.37 -7.62
C ALA A 3 -24.55 4.92 -7.96
N ARG A 4 -25.35 4.22 -8.75
CA ARG A 4 -25.03 2.88 -9.24
C ARG A 4 -23.86 2.90 -10.22
N PHE A 5 -23.84 3.88 -11.12
CA PHE A 5 -22.72 4.07 -12.06
C PHE A 5 -21.42 4.36 -11.32
N LEU A 6 -21.42 5.31 -10.39
CA LEU A 6 -20.23 5.64 -9.57
C LEU A 6 -19.75 4.46 -8.74
N SER A 7 -20.66 3.72 -8.12
CA SER A 7 -20.31 2.50 -7.35
C SER A 7 -19.73 1.41 -8.25
N GLY A 8 -20.30 1.21 -9.45
CA GLY A 8 -19.78 0.28 -10.44
C GLY A 8 -18.40 0.69 -10.96
N ALA A 9 -18.18 1.96 -11.24
CA ALA A 9 -16.89 2.50 -11.69
C ALA A 9 -15.81 2.38 -10.59
N TYR A 10 -16.17 2.64 -9.34
CA TYR A 10 -15.26 2.47 -8.20
C TYR A 10 -14.85 1.00 -8.01
N THR A 11 -15.83 0.09 -7.98
CA THR A 11 -15.56 -1.34 -7.74
C THR A 11 -14.92 -2.02 -8.94
N GLY A 12 -15.33 -1.67 -10.16
CA GLY A 12 -14.84 -2.30 -11.40
C GLY A 12 -13.48 -1.78 -11.85
N TYR A 13 -13.19 -0.51 -11.67
CA TYR A 13 -11.96 0.10 -12.19
C TYR A 13 -10.97 0.46 -11.08
N ALA A 14 -11.33 1.35 -10.16
CA ALA A 14 -10.40 1.85 -9.14
C ALA A 14 -9.88 0.75 -8.20
N LEU A 15 -10.79 -0.10 -7.67
CA LEU A 15 -10.40 -1.20 -6.79
C LEU A 15 -9.61 -2.29 -7.52
N THR A 16 -9.84 -2.53 -8.81
CA THR A 16 -9.07 -3.49 -9.58
C THR A 16 -7.60 -3.07 -9.65
N VAL A 17 -7.33 -1.81 -9.99
CA VAL A 17 -5.96 -1.26 -10.00
C VAL A 17 -5.35 -1.27 -8.60
N PHE A 18 -6.11 -0.86 -7.59
CA PHE A 18 -5.69 -0.86 -6.19
C PHE A 18 -5.21 -2.23 -5.71
N HIS A 19 -5.85 -3.31 -6.14
CA HIS A 19 -5.48 -4.67 -5.71
C HIS A 19 -4.26 -5.27 -6.42
N LEU A 20 -3.75 -4.67 -7.51
CA LEU A 20 -2.57 -5.20 -8.22
C LEU A 20 -1.31 -5.28 -7.34
N PRO A 21 -0.83 -4.21 -6.67
CA PRO A 21 0.32 -4.30 -5.78
C PRO A 21 0.10 -5.24 -4.59
N VAL A 22 -1.14 -5.25 -4.07
CA VAL A 22 -1.52 -6.09 -2.94
C VAL A 22 -1.42 -7.58 -3.30
N GLY A 23 -1.86 -7.96 -4.50
CA GLY A 23 -1.74 -9.33 -5.01
C GLY A 23 -0.29 -9.80 -5.12
N ILE A 24 0.60 -8.94 -5.62
CA ILE A 24 2.04 -9.25 -5.70
C ILE A 24 2.61 -9.47 -4.29
N LEU A 25 2.26 -8.63 -3.33
CA LEU A 25 2.75 -8.75 -1.95
C LEU A 25 2.15 -9.91 -1.18
N ALA A 26 0.96 -10.37 -1.53
CA ALA A 26 0.38 -11.58 -0.96
C ALA A 26 1.26 -12.81 -1.23
N THR A 27 1.85 -12.93 -2.42
CA THR A 27 2.77 -14.02 -2.77
C THR A 27 4.07 -13.97 -1.96
N LEU A 28 4.58 -12.78 -1.67
CA LEU A 28 5.73 -12.59 -0.77
C LEU A 28 5.39 -13.01 0.67
N GLY A 29 4.18 -12.70 1.14
CA GLY A 29 3.68 -13.14 2.44
C GLY A 29 3.72 -14.67 2.58
N VAL A 30 3.24 -15.38 1.58
CA VAL A 30 3.27 -16.85 1.55
C VAL A 30 4.71 -17.38 1.60
N SER A 31 5.65 -16.76 0.90
CA SER A 31 7.07 -17.17 0.87
C SER A 31 7.78 -16.95 2.21
N ILE A 32 7.40 -15.94 2.98
CA ILE A 32 7.98 -15.63 4.30
C ILE A 32 7.46 -16.54 5.40
N LEU A 33 6.24 -17.06 5.27
CA LEU A 33 5.56 -17.92 6.23
C LEU A 33 6.45 -19.08 6.75
N PRO A 34 7.02 -19.95 5.89
CA PRO A 34 7.81 -21.09 6.36
C PRO A 34 9.14 -20.65 7.01
N VAL A 35 9.73 -19.55 6.59
CA VAL A 35 10.98 -19.03 7.15
C VAL A 35 10.78 -18.61 8.61
N ILE A 36 9.70 -17.88 8.90
CA ILE A 36 9.37 -17.42 10.26
C ILE A 36 8.92 -18.59 11.12
N ALA A 37 8.03 -19.45 10.62
CA ALA A 37 7.57 -20.64 11.33
C ALA A 37 8.74 -21.55 11.74
N GLY A 38 9.67 -21.81 10.81
CA GLY A 38 10.88 -22.61 11.10
C GLY A 38 11.81 -21.95 12.11
N ALA A 39 11.98 -20.63 12.08
CA ALA A 39 12.80 -19.92 13.06
C ALA A 39 12.18 -19.96 14.48
N ILE A 40 10.86 -19.83 14.57
CA ILE A 40 10.14 -19.91 15.85
C ILE A 40 10.18 -21.34 16.40
N ALA A 41 10.02 -22.36 15.57
CA ALA A 41 10.05 -23.76 15.98
C ALA A 41 11.36 -24.17 16.67
N VAL A 42 12.48 -23.55 16.27
CA VAL A 42 13.81 -23.79 16.88
C VAL A 42 14.20 -22.73 17.91
N ASN A 43 13.26 -21.90 18.37
CA ASN A 43 13.47 -20.79 19.31
C ASN A 43 14.57 -19.80 18.86
N ASN A 44 14.80 -19.65 17.56
CA ASN A 44 15.77 -18.69 17.02
C ASN A 44 15.12 -17.32 16.80
N THR A 45 15.04 -16.54 17.89
CA THR A 45 14.43 -15.20 17.89
C THR A 45 15.12 -14.23 16.93
N ASN A 46 16.46 -14.31 16.79
CA ASN A 46 17.21 -13.43 15.89
C ASN A 46 16.84 -13.66 14.42
N LYS A 47 16.70 -14.93 14.01
CA LYS A 47 16.29 -15.29 12.65
C LYS A 47 14.83 -14.88 12.39
N ALA A 48 13.95 -15.07 13.37
CA ALA A 48 12.56 -14.64 13.28
C ALA A 48 12.47 -13.10 13.16
N GLN A 49 13.25 -12.36 13.96
CA GLN A 49 13.36 -10.90 13.92
C GLN A 49 13.79 -10.42 12.53
N THR A 50 14.91 -10.96 12.01
CA THR A 50 15.45 -10.59 10.72
C THR A 50 14.45 -10.84 9.58
N ALA A 51 13.79 -12.00 9.58
CA ALA A 51 12.78 -12.32 8.57
C ALA A 51 11.56 -11.40 8.65
N THR A 52 11.11 -11.04 9.84
CA THR A 52 10.03 -10.08 10.08
C THR A 52 10.39 -8.68 9.56
N ASP A 53 11.59 -8.18 9.90
CA ASP A 53 12.07 -6.87 9.47
C ASP A 53 12.20 -6.79 7.93
N ILE A 54 12.74 -7.84 7.31
CA ILE A 54 12.84 -7.94 5.85
C ILE A 54 11.44 -7.93 5.22
N GLY A 55 10.52 -8.72 5.74
CA GLY A 55 9.16 -8.83 5.21
C GLY A 55 8.42 -7.49 5.23
N ILE A 56 8.40 -6.82 6.38
CA ILE A 56 7.72 -5.52 6.52
C ILE A 56 8.42 -4.44 5.67
N ARG A 57 9.76 -4.45 5.65
CA ARG A 57 10.54 -3.52 4.82
C ARG A 57 10.25 -3.69 3.34
N LEU A 58 10.18 -4.91 2.83
CA LEU A 58 9.83 -5.19 1.43
C LEU A 58 8.40 -4.74 1.11
N ALA A 59 7.45 -4.96 2.02
CA ALA A 59 6.08 -4.49 1.84
C ALA A 59 6.01 -2.97 1.69
N VAL A 60 6.67 -2.23 2.57
CA VAL A 60 6.71 -0.76 2.52
C VAL A 60 7.47 -0.28 1.28
N MET A 61 8.62 -0.88 0.98
CA MET A 61 9.48 -0.50 -0.15
C MET A 61 8.79 -0.67 -1.51
N LEU A 62 7.97 -1.72 -1.67
CA LEU A 62 7.25 -1.96 -2.92
C LEU A 62 5.93 -1.18 -2.99
N SER A 63 5.22 -1.03 -1.88
CA SER A 63 3.91 -0.38 -1.88
C SER A 63 3.97 1.15 -1.98
N MET A 64 5.00 1.78 -1.41
CA MET A 64 5.11 3.25 -1.43
C MET A 64 5.23 3.84 -2.85
N PRO A 65 6.13 3.36 -3.73
CA PRO A 65 6.18 3.88 -5.10
C PRO A 65 4.89 3.58 -5.88
N CYS A 66 4.27 2.42 -5.67
CA CYS A 66 2.98 2.11 -6.28
C CYS A 66 1.89 3.10 -5.86
N ALA A 67 1.84 3.48 -4.58
CA ALA A 67 0.88 4.47 -4.08
C ALA A 67 1.08 5.84 -4.75
N VAL A 68 2.33 6.28 -4.94
CA VAL A 68 2.64 7.55 -5.63
C VAL A 68 2.24 7.51 -7.09
N ILE A 69 2.55 6.43 -7.80
CA ILE A 69 2.15 6.25 -9.19
C ILE A 69 0.63 6.28 -9.32
N MET A 70 -0.10 5.55 -8.47
CA MET A 70 -1.56 5.55 -8.47
C MET A 70 -2.14 6.92 -8.12
N TYR A 71 -1.49 7.66 -7.23
CA TYR A 71 -1.94 8.99 -6.82
C TYR A 71 -1.78 10.01 -7.94
N LEU A 72 -0.60 10.08 -8.57
CA LEU A 72 -0.27 11.07 -9.59
C LEU A 72 -0.81 10.72 -10.97
N MET A 73 -0.85 9.43 -11.32
CA MET A 73 -1.19 8.93 -12.66
C MET A 73 -2.54 8.20 -12.69
N SER A 74 -3.44 8.52 -11.76
CA SER A 74 -4.74 7.83 -11.64
C SER A 74 -5.58 7.94 -12.91
N ASN A 75 -5.60 9.11 -13.55
CA ASN A 75 -6.34 9.37 -14.77
C ASN A 75 -5.79 8.58 -15.96
N GLU A 76 -4.48 8.63 -16.14
CA GLU A 76 -3.76 7.95 -17.21
C GLU A 76 -3.84 6.43 -17.07
N ILE A 77 -3.68 5.91 -15.86
CA ILE A 77 -3.81 4.48 -15.58
C ILE A 77 -5.19 3.97 -15.99
N LEU A 78 -6.24 4.66 -15.56
CA LEU A 78 -7.61 4.23 -15.86
C LEU A 78 -7.96 4.42 -17.33
N THR A 79 -7.50 5.50 -17.96
CA THR A 79 -7.72 5.73 -19.40
C THR A 79 -7.01 4.68 -20.24
N VAL A 80 -5.77 4.33 -19.91
CA VAL A 80 -4.99 3.32 -20.64
C VAL A 80 -5.55 1.91 -20.44
N LEU A 81 -5.93 1.54 -19.21
CA LEU A 81 -6.38 0.18 -18.93
C LEU A 81 -7.84 -0.07 -19.26
N PHE A 82 -8.72 0.92 -19.05
CA PHE A 82 -10.17 0.74 -19.14
C PHE A 82 -10.85 1.68 -20.13
N HIS A 83 -10.09 2.57 -20.78
CA HIS A 83 -10.63 3.63 -21.68
C HIS A 83 -11.69 4.50 -20.98
N ASN A 84 -11.60 4.61 -19.65
CA ASN A 84 -12.57 5.33 -18.82
C ASN A 84 -11.89 5.89 -17.56
N SER A 85 -11.92 7.22 -17.41
CA SER A 85 -11.30 7.92 -16.28
C SER A 85 -12.30 8.38 -15.20
N SER A 86 -13.57 7.96 -15.29
CA SER A 86 -14.64 8.43 -14.39
C SER A 86 -14.38 8.19 -12.90
N SER A 87 -13.54 7.21 -12.56
CA SER A 87 -13.17 6.87 -11.18
C SER A 87 -11.73 7.28 -10.80
N SER A 88 -11.07 8.15 -11.58
CA SER A 88 -9.70 8.60 -11.32
C SER A 88 -9.55 9.26 -9.95
N ALA A 89 -10.46 10.18 -9.60
CA ALA A 89 -10.45 10.83 -8.30
C ALA A 89 -10.65 9.85 -7.13
N MET A 90 -11.40 8.76 -7.34
CA MET A 90 -11.56 7.69 -6.34
C MET A 90 -10.29 6.86 -6.19
N LEU A 91 -9.59 6.57 -7.31
CA LEU A 91 -8.29 5.90 -7.29
C LEU A 91 -7.25 6.76 -6.55
N THR A 92 -7.22 8.06 -6.82
CA THR A 92 -6.38 9.02 -6.09
C THR A 92 -6.67 8.99 -4.59
N ALA A 93 -7.93 9.00 -4.19
CA ALA A 93 -8.34 9.00 -2.78
C ALA A 93 -7.97 7.70 -2.05
N ILE A 94 -7.99 6.55 -2.73
CA ILE A 94 -7.65 5.26 -2.13
C ILE A 94 -6.16 4.91 -2.26
N ALA A 95 -5.38 5.57 -3.11
CA ALA A 95 -3.98 5.26 -3.37
C ALA A 95 -3.11 5.16 -2.10
N PRO A 96 -3.19 6.05 -1.09
CA PRO A 96 -2.41 5.91 0.15
C PRO A 96 -2.71 4.61 0.91
N CYS A 97 -3.94 4.09 0.78
CA CYS A 97 -4.38 2.86 1.45
C CYS A 97 -3.59 1.62 1.00
N VAL A 98 -3.00 1.65 -0.22
CA VAL A 98 -2.16 0.55 -0.73
C VAL A 98 -1.05 0.20 0.24
N VAL A 99 -0.37 1.21 0.81
CA VAL A 99 0.74 0.99 1.75
C VAL A 99 0.25 0.29 3.02
N MET A 100 -0.85 0.79 3.60
CA MET A 100 -1.42 0.23 4.82
C MET A 100 -1.91 -1.20 4.60
N MET A 101 -2.56 -1.46 3.48
CA MET A 101 -3.05 -2.79 3.13
C MET A 101 -1.90 -3.78 2.90
N CYS A 102 -0.86 -3.37 2.20
CA CYS A 102 0.33 -4.20 1.95
C CYS A 102 1.06 -4.57 3.26
N VAL A 103 1.25 -3.60 4.16
CA VAL A 103 1.82 -3.87 5.49
C VAL A 103 0.91 -4.78 6.31
N THR A 104 -0.40 -4.58 6.26
CA THR A 104 -1.38 -5.44 6.93
C THR A 104 -1.29 -6.88 6.44
N GLN A 105 -1.13 -7.08 5.14
CA GLN A 105 -1.01 -8.41 4.52
C GLN A 105 0.20 -9.17 5.05
N ILE A 106 1.38 -8.54 5.06
CA ILE A 106 2.62 -9.14 5.56
C ILE A 106 2.57 -9.37 7.07
N THR A 107 2.09 -8.40 7.85
CA THR A 107 1.99 -8.54 9.31
C THR A 107 1.00 -9.62 9.71
N SER A 108 -0.09 -9.80 8.96
CA SER A 108 -1.02 -10.91 9.15
C SER A 108 -0.35 -12.27 8.86
N ALA A 109 0.43 -12.38 7.79
CA ALA A 109 1.20 -13.59 7.47
C ALA A 109 2.22 -13.92 8.57
N ILE A 110 2.91 -12.91 9.13
CA ILE A 110 3.85 -13.07 10.24
C ILE A 110 3.15 -13.63 11.49
N LEU A 111 2.00 -13.08 11.87
CA LEU A 111 1.23 -13.56 13.02
C LEU A 111 0.71 -14.98 12.80
N GLN A 112 0.27 -15.31 11.59
CA GLN A 112 -0.18 -16.66 11.24
C GLN A 112 0.97 -17.66 11.31
N SER A 113 2.17 -17.32 10.80
CA SER A 113 3.35 -18.17 10.87
C SER A 113 3.82 -18.46 12.30
N ALA A 114 3.53 -17.54 13.21
CA ALA A 114 3.77 -17.69 14.65
C ALA A 114 2.67 -18.48 15.40
N GLY A 115 1.73 -19.08 14.68
CA GLY A 115 0.60 -19.82 15.26
C GLY A 115 -0.49 -18.93 15.86
N LYS A 116 -0.40 -17.60 15.70
CA LYS A 116 -1.37 -16.63 16.22
C LYS A 116 -2.48 -16.30 15.21
N ILE A 117 -3.10 -17.32 14.63
CA ILE A 117 -4.06 -17.20 13.53
C ILE A 117 -5.27 -16.33 13.89
N MET A 118 -5.72 -16.37 15.14
CA MET A 118 -6.90 -15.63 15.61
C MET A 118 -6.65 -14.12 15.71
N LEU A 119 -5.41 -13.67 15.89
CA LEU A 119 -5.13 -12.23 16.02
C LEU A 119 -5.43 -11.45 14.74
N PRO A 120 -4.94 -11.84 13.54
CA PRO A 120 -5.32 -11.17 12.29
C PRO A 120 -6.82 -11.19 12.02
N PHE A 121 -7.51 -12.26 12.43
CA PHE A 121 -8.97 -12.35 12.31
C PHE A 121 -9.66 -11.26 13.14
N PHE A 122 -9.31 -11.13 14.43
CA PHE A 122 -9.91 -10.10 15.28
C PHE A 122 -9.53 -8.69 14.86
N THR A 123 -8.29 -8.45 14.44
CA THR A 123 -7.88 -7.12 13.95
C THR A 123 -8.62 -6.76 12.66
N ALA A 124 -8.84 -7.72 11.75
CA ALA A 124 -9.64 -7.52 10.55
C ALA A 124 -11.13 -7.25 10.88
N LEU A 125 -11.68 -7.93 11.88
CA LEU A 125 -13.04 -7.69 12.35
C LEU A 125 -13.20 -6.27 12.91
N CYS A 126 -12.25 -5.81 13.73
CA CYS A 126 -12.22 -4.42 14.21
C CYS A 126 -12.12 -3.42 13.07
N GLY A 127 -11.25 -3.67 12.08
CA GLY A 127 -11.13 -2.83 10.89
C GLY A 127 -12.42 -2.76 10.08
N SER A 128 -13.09 -3.91 9.89
CA SER A 128 -14.38 -3.98 9.20
C SER A 128 -15.47 -3.20 9.93
N ALA A 129 -15.52 -3.27 11.25
CA ALA A 129 -16.47 -2.51 12.06
C ALA A 129 -16.24 -1.00 11.90
N VAL A 130 -14.97 -0.54 11.94
CA VAL A 130 -14.62 0.87 11.71
C VAL A 130 -14.97 1.29 10.29
N LYS A 131 -14.64 0.46 9.28
CA LYS A 131 -15.00 0.74 7.89
C LYS A 131 -16.49 0.94 7.71
N LEU A 132 -17.31 0.04 8.26
CA LEU A 132 -18.76 0.14 8.17
C LEU A 132 -19.29 1.39 8.86
N SER A 133 -18.84 1.69 10.09
CA SER A 133 -19.30 2.85 10.86
C SER A 133 -18.94 4.16 10.17
N VAL A 134 -17.68 4.31 9.74
CA VAL A 134 -17.18 5.52 9.07
C VAL A 134 -17.82 5.67 7.69
N SER A 135 -17.96 4.57 6.94
CA SER A 135 -18.61 4.58 5.63
C SER A 135 -20.07 4.99 5.73
N TRP A 136 -20.80 4.43 6.70
CA TRP A 136 -22.20 4.77 6.94
C TRP A 136 -22.39 6.28 7.18
N TYR A 137 -21.51 6.86 8.00
CA TYR A 137 -21.60 8.30 8.32
C TYR A 137 -21.18 9.19 7.14
N LEU A 138 -20.08 8.86 6.45
CA LEU A 138 -19.52 9.71 5.39
C LEU A 138 -20.31 9.63 4.08
N ILE A 139 -20.82 8.45 3.70
CA ILE A 139 -21.60 8.29 2.46
C ILE A 139 -22.96 9.00 2.57
N ALA A 140 -23.50 9.13 3.80
CA ALA A 140 -24.73 9.88 4.03
C ALA A 140 -24.59 11.40 3.79
N MET A 141 -23.36 11.92 3.73
CA MET A 141 -23.11 13.33 3.45
C MET A 141 -23.10 13.58 1.94
N PRO A 142 -23.98 14.44 1.39
CA PRO A 142 -24.07 14.69 -0.05
C PRO A 142 -22.76 15.23 -0.66
N GLU A 143 -21.96 15.96 0.10
CA GLU A 143 -20.69 16.55 -0.33
C GLU A 143 -19.57 15.52 -0.47
N ILE A 144 -19.59 14.45 0.32
CA ILE A 144 -18.56 13.41 0.36
C ILE A 144 -18.96 12.22 -0.52
N ASN A 145 -20.24 11.80 -0.44
CA ASN A 145 -20.81 10.73 -1.25
C ASN A 145 -19.89 9.47 -1.29
N ILE A 146 -19.59 8.94 -2.46
CA ILE A 146 -18.81 7.69 -2.64
C ILE A 146 -17.35 7.80 -2.18
N TYR A 147 -16.77 9.01 -2.10
CA TYR A 147 -15.44 9.22 -1.53
C TYR A 147 -15.34 8.80 -0.06
N GLY A 148 -16.46 8.80 0.67
CA GLY A 148 -16.56 8.26 2.01
C GLY A 148 -16.12 6.79 2.11
N SER A 149 -16.29 6.00 1.04
CA SER A 149 -15.80 4.61 0.97
C SER A 149 -14.27 4.54 0.91
N ALA A 150 -13.61 5.45 0.18
CA ALA A 150 -12.15 5.50 0.14
C ALA A 150 -11.57 5.95 1.49
N ILE A 151 -12.15 6.99 2.10
CA ILE A 151 -11.73 7.51 3.41
C ILE A 151 -11.91 6.45 4.51
N SER A 152 -13.05 5.77 4.54
CA SER A 152 -13.34 4.71 5.52
C SER A 152 -12.38 3.52 5.36
N SER A 153 -11.99 3.19 4.12
CA SER A 153 -11.00 2.15 3.84
C SER A 153 -9.62 2.54 4.38
N ASN A 154 -9.17 3.78 4.16
CA ASN A 154 -7.92 4.29 4.73
C ASN A 154 -7.94 4.20 6.26
N ALA A 155 -8.99 4.66 6.93
CA ALA A 155 -9.11 4.60 8.38
C ALA A 155 -9.08 3.15 8.91
N ALA A 156 -9.80 2.24 8.25
CA ALA A 156 -9.84 0.83 8.63
C ALA A 156 -8.46 0.15 8.51
N TYR A 157 -7.77 0.33 7.38
CA TYR A 157 -6.46 -0.32 7.19
C TYR A 157 -5.37 0.30 8.05
N ILE A 158 -5.41 1.60 8.36
CA ILE A 158 -4.53 2.20 9.35
C ILE A 158 -4.72 1.53 10.71
N LEU A 159 -5.98 1.35 11.15
CA LEU A 159 -6.26 0.69 12.42
C LEU A 159 -5.75 -0.75 12.42
N VAL A 160 -6.06 -1.56 11.40
CA VAL A 160 -5.63 -2.96 11.33
C VAL A 160 -4.11 -3.07 11.31
N MET A 161 -3.43 -2.22 10.54
CA MET A 161 -1.96 -2.15 10.50
C MET A 161 -1.38 -1.89 11.89
N ILE A 162 -1.90 -0.90 12.60
CA ILE A 162 -1.43 -0.56 13.96
C ILE A 162 -1.68 -1.73 14.92
N LEU A 163 -2.86 -2.33 14.90
CA LEU A 163 -3.19 -3.47 15.75
C LEU A 163 -2.29 -4.68 15.48
N ASN A 164 -2.02 -4.99 14.21
CA ASN A 164 -1.10 -6.08 13.84
C ASN A 164 0.34 -5.81 14.30
N LEU A 165 0.84 -4.58 14.14
CA LEU A 165 2.19 -4.21 14.60
C LEU A 165 2.31 -4.30 16.12
N ILE A 166 1.29 -3.87 16.87
CA ILE A 166 1.22 -4.02 18.33
C ILE A 166 1.18 -5.51 18.71
N ALA A 167 0.42 -6.33 17.98
CA ALA A 167 0.34 -7.77 18.21
C ALA A 167 1.70 -8.47 17.99
N ILE A 168 2.43 -8.12 16.91
CA ILE A 168 3.78 -8.63 16.66
C ILE A 168 4.71 -8.26 17.81
N HIS A 169 4.72 -6.99 18.23
CA HIS A 169 5.57 -6.54 19.31
C HIS A 169 5.27 -7.25 20.64
N LYS A 170 3.98 -7.37 21.02
CA LYS A 170 3.57 -7.98 22.29
C LYS A 170 3.69 -9.50 22.31
N CYS A 171 3.32 -10.19 21.22
CA CYS A 171 3.24 -11.65 21.19
C CYS A 171 4.55 -12.33 20.79
N LEU A 172 5.37 -11.66 19.98
CA LEU A 172 6.64 -12.22 19.50
C LEU A 172 7.86 -11.55 20.13
N SER A 173 7.66 -10.50 20.94
CA SER A 173 8.74 -9.70 21.56
C SER A 173 9.75 -9.16 20.54
N LEU A 174 9.32 -8.98 19.27
CA LEU A 174 10.18 -8.50 18.19
C LEU A 174 10.23 -6.96 18.21
N LYS A 175 11.43 -6.43 17.99
CA LYS A 175 11.67 -4.97 17.93
C LYS A 175 11.74 -4.53 16.48
N LEU A 176 10.81 -3.70 16.06
CA LEU A 176 10.79 -3.16 14.70
C LEU A 176 11.72 -1.94 14.56
N ASN A 177 12.58 -1.97 13.57
CA ASN A 177 13.44 -0.83 13.26
C ASN A 177 12.66 0.17 12.37
N ILE A 178 11.89 1.04 13.01
CA ILE A 178 11.01 2.01 12.33
C ILE A 178 11.79 2.90 11.35
N THR A 179 13.00 3.30 11.69
CA THR A 179 13.84 4.15 10.83
C THR A 179 14.16 3.46 9.51
N ALA A 180 14.60 2.21 9.54
CA ALA A 180 14.94 1.46 8.34
C ALA A 180 13.70 1.02 7.56
N ILE A 181 12.58 0.74 8.24
CA ILE A 181 11.35 0.22 7.64
C ILE A 181 10.49 1.33 7.04
N ILE A 182 10.39 2.50 7.69
CA ILE A 182 9.44 3.55 7.30
C ILE A 182 10.15 4.81 6.82
N ILE A 183 11.11 5.34 7.58
CA ILE A 183 11.66 6.69 7.31
C ILE A 183 12.46 6.71 5.99
N LYS A 184 13.34 5.74 5.77
CA LYS A 184 14.15 5.70 4.54
C LYS A 184 13.28 5.55 3.28
N PRO A 185 12.33 4.58 3.20
CA PRO A 185 11.44 4.50 2.05
C PRO A 185 10.56 5.75 1.89
N ALA A 186 10.10 6.37 2.98
CA ALA A 186 9.27 7.58 2.91
C ALA A 186 10.02 8.77 2.29
N ILE A 187 11.30 8.98 2.66
CA ILE A 187 12.13 10.03 2.06
C ILE A 187 12.34 9.76 0.56
N ALA A 188 12.67 8.51 0.20
CA ALA A 188 12.86 8.13 -1.21
C ALA A 188 11.55 8.33 -2.02
N THR A 189 10.41 8.02 -1.41
CA THR A 189 9.09 8.22 -2.01
C THR A 189 8.73 9.69 -2.19
N ALA A 190 9.09 10.55 -1.21
CA ALA A 190 8.88 11.99 -1.31
C ALA A 190 9.72 12.60 -2.45
N LEU A 191 10.96 12.15 -2.61
CA LEU A 191 11.81 12.55 -3.73
C LEU A 191 11.24 12.08 -5.08
N MET A 192 10.79 10.82 -5.16
CA MET A 192 10.11 10.29 -6.33
C MET A 192 8.87 11.13 -6.69
N PHE A 193 8.04 11.45 -5.70
CA PHE A 193 6.85 12.29 -5.91
C PHE A 193 7.23 13.64 -6.51
N GLY A 194 8.24 14.33 -5.96
CA GLY A 194 8.72 15.62 -6.47
C GLY A 194 9.23 15.52 -7.90
N VAL A 195 10.04 14.50 -8.23
CA VAL A 195 10.55 14.27 -9.58
C VAL A 195 9.42 14.01 -10.56
N MET A 196 8.48 13.13 -10.22
CA MET A 196 7.33 12.83 -11.08
C MET A 196 6.43 14.07 -11.28
N TYR A 197 6.16 14.81 -10.22
CA TYR A 197 5.33 16.01 -10.29
C TYR A 197 5.93 17.09 -11.20
N ILE A 198 7.25 17.34 -11.09
CA ILE A 198 7.95 18.30 -11.94
C ILE A 198 8.01 17.82 -13.40
N SER A 199 8.32 16.53 -13.60
CA SER A 199 8.47 15.95 -14.93
C SER A 199 7.14 15.83 -15.68
N SER A 200 6.02 15.69 -15.00
CA SER A 200 4.70 15.46 -15.61
C SER A 200 4.34 16.55 -16.62
N ASN A 201 4.53 17.82 -16.28
CA ASN A 201 4.20 18.95 -17.13
C ASN A 201 5.06 19.00 -18.42
N TYR A 202 6.35 18.64 -18.31
CA TYR A 202 7.26 18.64 -19.46
C TYR A 202 7.01 17.46 -20.40
N ILE A 203 6.77 16.30 -19.84
CA ILE A 203 6.63 15.05 -20.62
C ILE A 203 5.25 14.98 -21.29
N SER A 204 4.19 15.44 -20.61
CA SER A 204 2.86 15.52 -21.23
C SER A 204 2.82 16.44 -22.45
N ALA A 205 3.56 17.55 -22.41
CA ALA A 205 3.69 18.47 -23.55
C ALA A 205 4.38 17.85 -24.78
N ILE A 206 5.26 16.84 -24.58
CA ILE A 206 6.03 16.20 -25.65
C ILE A 206 5.33 14.93 -26.17
N LEU A 207 4.83 14.08 -25.27
CA LEU A 207 4.31 12.76 -25.62
C LEU A 207 2.77 12.72 -25.71
N GLY A 208 2.08 13.78 -25.25
CA GLY A 208 0.62 13.73 -25.05
C GLY A 208 0.22 12.73 -23.97
N ASP A 209 -1.09 12.53 -23.82
CA ASP A 209 -1.65 11.58 -22.83
C ASP A 209 -1.84 10.22 -23.50
N GLY A 210 -1.23 9.17 -22.93
CA GLY A 210 -1.37 7.82 -23.46
C GLY A 210 -0.46 6.79 -22.80
N PHE A 211 -0.43 5.58 -23.39
CA PHE A 211 0.37 4.47 -22.86
C PHE A 211 1.87 4.80 -22.76
N VAL A 212 2.42 5.50 -23.77
CA VAL A 212 3.84 5.87 -23.80
C VAL A 212 4.17 6.85 -22.69
N TYR A 213 3.32 7.86 -22.48
CA TYR A 213 3.45 8.80 -21.37
C TYR A 213 3.45 8.08 -20.01
N LEU A 214 2.46 7.21 -19.79
CA LEU A 214 2.36 6.43 -18.57
C LEU A 214 3.61 5.57 -18.32
N ALA A 215 4.08 4.85 -19.36
CA ALA A 215 5.27 4.00 -19.26
C ALA A 215 6.53 4.80 -18.94
N VAL A 216 6.74 5.94 -19.57
CA VAL A 216 7.89 6.82 -19.33
C VAL A 216 7.82 7.39 -17.92
N MET A 217 6.67 7.88 -17.48
CA MET A 217 6.50 8.43 -16.13
C MET A 217 6.71 7.38 -15.04
N CYS A 218 6.20 6.15 -15.23
CA CYS A 218 6.49 5.03 -14.34
C CYS A 218 7.99 4.70 -14.30
N GLY A 219 8.67 4.69 -15.45
CA GLY A 219 10.11 4.47 -15.55
C GLY A 219 10.93 5.53 -14.79
N ILE A 220 10.60 6.80 -14.98
CA ILE A 220 11.24 7.92 -14.27
C ILE A 220 11.01 7.81 -12.76
N GLY A 221 9.77 7.58 -12.35
CA GLY A 221 9.42 7.45 -10.94
C GLY A 221 10.16 6.30 -10.27
N MET A 222 10.14 5.11 -10.86
CA MET A 222 10.83 3.93 -10.32
C MET A 222 12.34 4.11 -10.28
N SER A 223 12.94 4.75 -11.28
CA SER A 223 14.37 5.06 -11.31
C SER A 223 14.74 6.06 -10.22
N ALA A 224 13.97 7.15 -10.07
CA ALA A 224 14.18 8.14 -9.03
C ALA A 224 14.05 7.52 -7.63
N TYR A 225 13.07 6.66 -7.43
CA TYR A 225 12.89 5.91 -6.18
C TYR A 225 14.08 4.99 -5.89
N ALA A 226 14.48 4.17 -6.86
CA ALA A 226 15.58 3.22 -6.71
C ALA A 226 16.90 3.93 -6.38
N VAL A 227 17.23 5.00 -7.11
CA VAL A 227 18.45 5.80 -6.86
C VAL A 227 18.40 6.44 -5.48
N SER A 228 17.30 7.11 -5.12
CA SER A 228 17.15 7.75 -3.81
C SER A 228 17.23 6.74 -2.66
N TYR A 229 16.58 5.59 -2.80
CA TYR A 229 16.58 4.53 -1.80
C TYR A 229 17.96 3.89 -1.62
N THR A 230 18.70 3.64 -2.71
CA THR A 230 20.06 3.10 -2.63
C THR A 230 21.00 4.08 -1.94
N HIS A 231 20.96 5.37 -2.26
CA HIS A 231 21.76 6.38 -1.58
C HIS A 231 21.49 6.49 -0.07
N LEU A 232 20.22 6.31 0.34
CA LEU A 232 19.84 6.34 1.75
C LEU A 232 20.19 5.05 2.51
N THR A 233 20.45 3.95 1.79
CA THR A 233 20.72 2.64 2.41
C THR A 233 22.18 2.24 2.37
N LEU A 234 22.97 2.78 1.44
CA LEU A 234 24.42 2.56 1.42
C LEU A 234 25.06 3.21 2.67
N PRO A 235 25.97 2.52 3.35
CA PRO A 235 26.76 3.13 4.41
C PRO A 235 27.58 4.27 3.77
N THR A 236 27.45 5.48 4.29
CA THR A 236 28.39 6.57 4.01
C THR A 236 29.73 6.17 4.64
N ASN A 237 30.68 5.78 3.81
CA ASN A 237 32.07 5.60 4.23
C ASN A 237 32.65 6.92 4.74
#